data_3705dd0aa5f7ec1e76ceac2ee80d9762
#
_entry.id   3705dd0aa5f7ec1e76ceac2ee80d9762
#
_cell.length_a   1.000
_cell.length_b   1.000
_cell.length_c   1.000
_cell.angle_alpha   90.00
_cell.angle_beta   90.00
_cell.angle_gamma   90.00
#
_symmetry.space_group_name_H-M   'P 1'
#
loop_
_entity.id
_entity.type
_entity.pdbx_description
1 polymer ?
#
loop_
_entity_poly.entity_id
_entity_poly.type
_entity_poly.pdbx_seq_one_letter_code
_entity_poly.pdbx_strand_id
1 'polypeptide(L)'
;MKKNLIVSSADDKYFDLLIELINSIKTSNKNEFYDIAVLSIGLSDENQKILKNLNINFEDPVWNIKVPSYKILGRDHLKTQVARFFLDDYFPGYENYIWMDSDIWVNDFQGFELYLKGSEKSGFAITPQVDRAYHKLMHIKWFGIFPIKINSINYKNISKSISRRVGREFAAYATLNAGCFSYNYKFDGMKIIRENLQQASQKGRIFGSDQVALC
;
A
#
# COMPACT_ATOMS: atom_id res chain seq x y z
N MET A 1 25.06 0.80 0.20
CA MET A 1 23.58 0.80 0.08
C MET A 1 23.07 2.06 0.76
N LYS A 2 22.13 2.78 0.16
CA LYS A 2 21.43 3.89 0.82
C LYS A 2 20.50 3.32 1.88
N LYS A 3 20.20 4.09 2.94
CA LYS A 3 19.51 3.51 4.09
C LYS A 3 18.00 3.35 3.84
N ASN A 4 17.32 4.42 3.49
CA ASN A 4 15.85 4.41 3.46
C ASN A 4 15.30 5.13 2.23
N LEU A 5 14.23 4.58 1.64
CA LEU A 5 13.47 5.19 0.56
C LEU A 5 11.99 5.28 0.91
N ILE A 6 11.43 6.47 0.77
CA ILE A 6 9.98 6.68 0.80
C ILE A 6 9.47 6.68 -0.64
N VAL A 7 8.45 5.87 -0.91
CA VAL A 7 7.82 5.80 -2.22
C VAL A 7 6.33 6.10 -2.11
N SER A 8 5.85 6.96 -2.98
CA SER A 8 4.43 7.23 -3.18
C SER A 8 4.05 7.09 -4.65
N SER A 9 2.80 7.33 -4.98
CA SER A 9 2.36 7.35 -6.37
C SER A 9 1.25 8.35 -6.61
N ALA A 10 1.19 8.91 -7.81
CA ALA A 10 0.06 9.73 -8.25
C ALA A 10 -0.15 9.64 -9.76
N ASP A 11 -1.38 9.89 -10.18
CA ASP A 11 -1.73 10.42 -11.49
C ASP A 11 -1.89 11.95 -11.39
N ASP A 12 -2.17 12.62 -12.51
CA ASP A 12 -2.35 14.09 -12.52
C ASP A 12 -3.46 14.57 -11.56
N LYS A 13 -4.48 13.75 -11.34
CA LYS A 13 -5.60 14.09 -10.45
C LYS A 13 -5.18 14.15 -8.98
N TYR A 14 -4.24 13.30 -8.58
CA TYR A 14 -3.75 13.21 -7.20
C TYR A 14 -2.39 13.90 -7.01
N PHE A 15 -1.91 14.61 -8.04
CA PHE A 15 -0.57 15.21 -8.00
C PHE A 15 -0.43 16.27 -6.90
N ASP A 16 -1.43 17.11 -6.68
CA ASP A 16 -1.39 18.13 -5.62
C ASP A 16 -1.24 17.49 -4.24
N LEU A 17 -1.98 16.39 -3.97
CA LEU A 17 -1.85 15.64 -2.72
C LEU A 17 -0.45 15.02 -2.58
N LEU A 18 0.12 14.51 -3.67
CA LEU A 18 1.49 14.01 -3.68
C LEU A 18 2.50 15.11 -3.30
N ILE A 19 2.34 16.32 -3.83
CA ILE A 19 3.22 17.46 -3.49
C ILE A 19 3.06 17.87 -2.03
N GLU A 20 1.84 17.85 -1.50
CA GLU A 20 1.59 18.11 -0.08
C GLU A 20 2.24 17.04 0.82
N LEU A 21 2.13 15.75 0.47
CA LEU A 21 2.82 14.67 1.16
C LEU A 21 4.34 14.90 1.16
N ILE A 22 4.94 15.18 -0.01
CA ILE A 22 6.38 15.43 -0.15
C ILE A 22 6.82 16.60 0.73
N ASN A 23 6.05 17.69 0.73
CA ASN A 23 6.34 18.86 1.56
C ASN A 23 6.23 18.53 3.05
N SER A 24 5.23 17.75 3.46
CA SER A 24 5.08 17.33 4.85
C SER A 24 6.25 16.48 5.33
N ILE A 25 6.76 15.57 4.48
CA ILE A 25 7.95 14.75 4.76
C ILE A 25 9.18 15.65 4.89
N LYS A 26 9.41 16.57 3.93
CA LYS A 26 10.58 17.47 3.95
C LYS A 26 10.56 18.40 5.17
N THR A 27 9.39 18.89 5.55
CA THR A 27 9.23 19.78 6.70
C THR A 27 9.44 19.05 8.03
N SER A 28 8.98 17.80 8.14
CA SER A 28 9.10 17.00 9.34
C SER A 28 10.47 16.31 9.47
N ASN A 29 11.18 16.08 8.34
CA ASN A 29 12.47 15.40 8.31
C ASN A 29 13.63 16.39 8.55
N LYS A 30 14.09 16.49 9.78
CA LYS A 30 15.23 17.36 10.15
C LYS A 30 16.60 16.80 9.76
N ASN A 31 16.70 15.56 9.29
CA ASN A 31 17.98 14.83 9.25
C ASN A 31 18.36 14.26 7.87
N GLU A 32 17.62 14.53 6.79
CA GLU A 32 17.93 14.06 5.42
C GLU A 32 18.24 12.55 5.25
N PHE A 33 17.73 11.70 6.16
CA PHE A 33 18.02 10.25 6.14
C PHE A 33 17.23 9.46 5.10
N TYR A 34 16.41 10.13 4.28
CA TYR A 34 15.49 9.48 3.36
C TYR A 34 15.57 10.09 1.98
N ASP A 35 15.66 9.24 1.00
CA ASP A 35 15.33 9.63 -0.36
C ASP A 35 13.80 9.48 -0.58
N ILE A 36 13.26 10.25 -1.52
CA ILE A 36 11.87 10.16 -1.95
C ILE A 36 11.84 9.76 -3.42
N ALA A 37 10.97 8.81 -3.77
CA ALA A 37 10.70 8.43 -5.15
C ALA A 37 9.20 8.32 -5.41
N VAL A 38 8.81 8.34 -6.68
CA VAL A 38 7.41 8.35 -7.09
C VAL A 38 7.17 7.30 -8.18
N LEU A 39 6.10 6.52 -8.04
CA LEU A 39 5.54 5.75 -9.14
C LEU A 39 4.55 6.63 -9.91
N SER A 40 4.92 7.01 -11.13
CA SER A 40 4.14 7.89 -12.02
C SER A 40 3.03 7.11 -12.71
N ILE A 41 1.79 7.48 -12.51
CA ILE A 41 0.65 6.86 -13.19
C ILE A 41 0.19 7.79 -14.32
N GLY A 42 1.05 7.94 -15.33
CA GLY A 42 0.75 8.78 -16.48
C GLY A 42 0.73 10.27 -16.11
N LEU A 43 1.68 10.71 -15.27
CA LEU A 43 1.86 12.15 -14.99
C LEU A 43 2.21 12.90 -16.27
N SER A 44 1.62 14.08 -16.43
CA SER A 44 1.94 15.01 -17.50
C SER A 44 3.39 15.47 -17.47
N ASP A 45 3.91 15.92 -18.61
CA ASP A 45 5.28 16.45 -18.71
C ASP A 45 5.52 17.62 -17.73
N GLU A 46 4.50 18.42 -17.45
CA GLU A 46 4.54 19.52 -16.50
C GLU A 46 4.78 19.00 -15.09
N ASN A 47 4.00 18.03 -14.65
CA ASN A 47 4.13 17.42 -13.33
C ASN A 47 5.43 16.63 -13.17
N GLN A 48 5.89 15.94 -14.21
CA GLN A 48 7.21 15.29 -14.22
C GLN A 48 8.35 16.31 -14.10
N LYS A 49 8.23 17.48 -14.73
CA LYS A 49 9.19 18.58 -14.58
C LYS A 49 9.27 19.07 -13.13
N ILE A 50 8.14 19.19 -12.45
CA ILE A 50 8.10 19.59 -11.04
C ILE A 50 8.87 18.58 -10.18
N LEU A 51 8.65 17.27 -10.37
CA LEU A 51 9.38 16.23 -9.64
C LEU A 51 10.89 16.29 -9.91
N LYS A 52 11.30 16.51 -11.17
CA LYS A 52 12.73 16.68 -11.53
C LYS A 52 13.36 17.88 -10.82
N ASN A 53 12.66 19.01 -10.78
CA ASN A 53 13.14 20.22 -10.09
C ASN A 53 13.27 20.03 -8.57
N LEU A 54 12.47 19.12 -8.00
CA LEU A 54 12.55 18.74 -6.59
C LEU A 54 13.61 17.66 -6.31
N ASN A 55 14.35 17.20 -7.34
CA ASN A 55 15.31 16.09 -7.31
C ASN A 55 14.66 14.76 -6.85
N ILE A 56 13.43 14.50 -7.28
CA ILE A 56 12.69 13.28 -6.96
C ILE A 56 12.75 12.35 -8.17
N ASN A 57 13.26 11.13 -7.95
CA ASN A 57 13.22 10.07 -8.94
C ASN A 57 11.81 9.54 -9.13
N PHE A 58 11.44 9.22 -10.36
CA PHE A 58 10.16 8.58 -10.64
C PHE A 58 10.29 7.54 -11.75
N GLU A 59 9.42 6.53 -11.67
CA GLU A 59 9.33 5.42 -12.62
C GLU A 59 7.86 5.15 -12.94
N ASP A 60 7.57 4.72 -14.17
CA ASP A 60 6.21 4.32 -14.55
C ASP A 60 5.98 2.86 -14.15
N PRO A 61 4.98 2.57 -13.28
CA PRO A 61 4.74 1.21 -12.84
C PRO A 61 4.14 0.35 -13.96
N VAL A 62 4.56 -0.91 -13.95
CA VAL A 62 4.00 -1.96 -14.81
C VAL A 62 3.11 -2.90 -14.00
N TRP A 63 2.43 -3.83 -14.69
CA TRP A 63 1.77 -4.94 -14.01
C TRP A 63 2.81 -6.00 -13.63
N ASN A 64 3.40 -5.91 -12.44
CA ASN A 64 4.43 -6.85 -11.95
C ASN A 64 3.92 -8.30 -11.79
N ILE A 65 2.61 -8.50 -11.90
CA ILE A 65 1.94 -9.80 -11.81
C ILE A 65 1.05 -10.04 -13.04
N LYS A 66 0.76 -11.30 -13.31
CA LYS A 66 -0.17 -11.66 -14.40
C LYS A 66 -1.60 -11.38 -13.97
N VAL A 67 -2.25 -10.43 -14.63
CA VAL A 67 -3.64 -10.06 -14.39
C VAL A 67 -4.45 -10.29 -15.67
N PRO A 68 -5.65 -10.89 -15.59
CA PRO A 68 -6.55 -11.02 -16.74
C PRO A 68 -6.88 -9.65 -17.35
N SER A 69 -6.75 -9.51 -18.67
CA SER A 69 -6.92 -8.24 -19.39
C SER A 69 -8.27 -7.56 -19.13
N TYR A 70 -9.34 -8.32 -19.01
CA TYR A 70 -10.67 -7.78 -18.74
C TYR A 70 -10.81 -7.10 -17.36
N LYS A 71 -9.86 -7.35 -16.43
CA LYS A 71 -9.85 -6.73 -15.09
C LYS A 71 -9.11 -5.40 -15.05
N ILE A 72 -8.23 -5.16 -16.03
CA ILE A 72 -7.29 -4.02 -16.06
C ILE A 72 -7.65 -2.97 -17.11
N LEU A 73 -8.55 -3.27 -18.02
CA LEU A 73 -8.93 -2.37 -19.10
C LEU A 73 -9.40 -1.01 -18.58
N GLY A 74 -8.70 0.07 -18.93
CA GLY A 74 -8.99 1.43 -18.49
C GLY A 74 -8.75 1.68 -16.99
N ARG A 75 -7.94 0.86 -16.33
CA ARG A 75 -7.70 0.93 -14.87
C ARG A 75 -6.20 0.99 -14.52
N ASP A 76 -5.44 1.77 -15.28
CA ASP A 76 -3.99 1.88 -15.07
C ASP A 76 -3.61 2.35 -13.65
N HIS A 77 -4.45 3.18 -13.02
CA HIS A 77 -4.27 3.59 -11.63
C HIS A 77 -4.17 2.41 -10.64
N LEU A 78 -4.73 1.23 -10.98
CA LEU A 78 -4.62 0.04 -10.14
C LEU A 78 -3.23 -0.63 -10.19
N LYS A 79 -2.34 -0.21 -11.10
CA LYS A 79 -0.95 -0.67 -11.12
C LYS A 79 -0.25 -0.39 -9.79
N THR A 80 -0.58 0.73 -9.13
CA THR A 80 0.01 1.09 -7.83
C THR A 80 -0.32 0.11 -6.73
N GLN A 81 -1.51 -0.50 -6.73
CA GLN A 81 -1.89 -1.52 -5.75
C GLN A 81 -1.04 -2.79 -5.87
N VAL A 82 -0.45 -3.01 -7.04
CA VAL A 82 0.49 -4.09 -7.29
C VAL A 82 1.91 -3.63 -7.04
N ALA A 83 2.33 -2.55 -7.68
CA ALA A 83 3.69 -2.05 -7.70
C ALA A 83 4.24 -1.70 -6.30
N ARG A 84 3.37 -1.31 -5.34
CA ARG A 84 3.77 -1.01 -3.96
C ARG A 84 4.47 -2.17 -3.23
N PHE A 85 4.33 -3.39 -3.70
CA PHE A 85 5.04 -4.57 -3.15
C PHE A 85 6.29 -4.96 -3.94
N PHE A 86 6.70 -4.13 -4.92
CA PHE A 86 7.85 -4.35 -5.79
C PHE A 86 8.77 -3.13 -5.84
N LEU A 87 8.84 -2.35 -4.75
CA LEU A 87 9.59 -1.10 -4.73
C LEU A 87 11.09 -1.31 -4.92
N ASP A 88 11.62 -2.43 -4.44
CA ASP A 88 12.99 -2.87 -4.62
C ASP A 88 13.35 -3.20 -6.08
N ASP A 89 12.36 -3.56 -6.91
CA ASP A 89 12.54 -3.76 -8.35
C ASP A 89 12.63 -2.42 -9.10
N TYR A 90 11.82 -1.42 -8.70
CA TYR A 90 11.80 -0.08 -9.33
C TYR A 90 12.97 0.79 -8.87
N PHE A 91 13.30 0.75 -7.60
CA PHE A 91 14.28 1.61 -6.96
C PHE A 91 15.28 0.76 -6.17
N PRO A 92 16.20 0.03 -6.83
CA PRO A 92 17.12 -0.86 -6.14
C PRO A 92 18.17 -0.08 -5.32
N GLY A 93 18.74 -0.73 -4.31
CA GLY A 93 19.90 -0.22 -3.57
C GLY A 93 19.60 0.42 -2.23
N TYR A 94 18.39 0.27 -1.70
CA TYR A 94 18.02 0.71 -0.36
C TYR A 94 17.88 -0.48 0.61
N GLU A 95 18.05 -0.19 1.90
CA GLU A 95 17.87 -1.19 2.97
C GLU A 95 16.39 -1.30 3.37
N ASN A 96 15.71 -0.17 3.49
CA ASN A 96 14.31 -0.11 3.87
C ASN A 96 13.51 0.68 2.84
N TYR A 97 12.34 0.17 2.53
CA TYR A 97 11.34 0.78 1.67
C TYR A 97 10.10 1.11 2.49
N ILE A 98 9.57 2.31 2.28
CA ILE A 98 8.37 2.78 2.95
C ILE A 98 7.40 3.21 1.87
N TRP A 99 6.25 2.57 1.84
CA TRP A 99 5.13 2.99 1.01
C TRP A 99 4.25 3.96 1.75
N MET A 100 3.82 5.02 1.08
CA MET A 100 2.81 5.96 1.57
C MET A 100 1.87 6.34 0.43
N ASP A 101 0.55 6.17 0.61
CA ASP A 101 -0.43 6.70 -0.34
C ASP A 101 -0.34 8.23 -0.37
N SER A 102 -0.60 8.85 -1.54
CA SER A 102 -0.43 10.30 -1.75
C SER A 102 -1.36 11.19 -0.91
N ASP A 103 -2.43 10.63 -0.34
CA ASP A 103 -3.37 11.32 0.53
C ASP A 103 -3.00 11.27 2.02
N ILE A 104 -1.78 10.83 2.32
CA ILE A 104 -1.23 10.84 3.68
C ILE A 104 -0.52 12.18 3.95
N TRP A 105 -0.61 12.64 5.19
CA TRP A 105 0.12 13.79 5.69
C TRP A 105 1.01 13.38 6.88
N VAL A 106 2.30 13.70 6.82
CA VAL A 106 3.24 13.44 7.92
C VAL A 106 3.24 14.62 8.86
N ASN A 107 2.50 14.50 9.96
CA ASN A 107 2.42 15.53 10.97
C ASN A 107 3.59 15.47 11.97
N ASP A 108 4.03 14.28 12.31
CA ASP A 108 5.14 14.02 13.21
C ASP A 108 6.03 12.89 12.66
N PHE A 109 7.30 13.21 12.55
CA PHE A 109 8.30 12.27 12.06
C PHE A 109 8.52 11.06 12.98
N GLN A 110 8.25 11.17 14.28
CA GLN A 110 8.36 10.06 15.21
C GLN A 110 7.40 8.92 14.87
N GLY A 111 6.17 9.25 14.48
CA GLY A 111 5.20 8.25 14.00
C GLY A 111 5.73 7.47 12.78
N PHE A 112 6.41 8.15 11.90
CA PHE A 112 7.04 7.57 10.73
C PHE A 112 8.25 6.67 11.09
N GLU A 113 9.09 7.09 12.05
CA GLU A 113 10.21 6.27 12.52
C GLU A 113 9.78 4.92 13.11
N LEU A 114 8.53 4.82 13.62
CA LEU A 114 8.00 3.55 14.12
C LEU A 114 7.87 2.49 13.02
N TYR A 115 7.49 2.90 11.81
CA TYR A 115 7.46 1.99 10.65
C TYR A 115 8.86 1.47 10.32
N LEU A 116 9.88 2.32 10.34
CA LEU A 116 11.26 1.90 10.13
C LEU A 116 11.76 0.94 11.19
N LYS A 117 11.64 1.32 12.46
CA LYS A 117 12.05 0.46 13.58
C LYS A 117 11.33 -0.89 13.52
N GLY A 118 10.05 -0.88 13.11
CA GLY A 118 9.28 -2.10 12.92
C GLY A 118 9.85 -2.98 11.80
N SER A 119 10.16 -2.42 10.63
CA SER A 119 10.76 -3.18 9.52
C SER A 119 12.20 -3.61 9.79
N GLU A 120 13.00 -2.79 10.46
CA GLU A 120 14.36 -3.17 10.89
C GLU A 120 14.34 -4.37 11.87
N LYS A 121 13.35 -4.42 12.78
CA LYS A 121 13.23 -5.47 13.79
C LYS A 121 12.59 -6.76 13.25
N SER A 122 11.54 -6.63 12.45
CA SER A 122 10.65 -7.74 12.06
C SER A 122 10.61 -7.98 10.55
N GLY A 123 11.35 -7.20 9.77
CA GLY A 123 11.37 -7.25 8.32
C GLY A 123 10.22 -6.51 7.65
N PHE A 124 9.07 -6.36 8.31
CA PHE A 124 7.87 -5.70 7.78
C PHE A 124 7.10 -4.99 8.91
N ALA A 125 6.58 -3.80 8.64
CA ALA A 125 5.75 -3.06 9.59
C ALA A 125 4.53 -2.43 8.88
N ILE A 126 3.36 -2.61 9.51
CA ILE A 126 2.07 -2.12 9.02
C ILE A 126 1.12 -1.91 10.20
N THR A 127 0.18 -1.00 10.07
CA THR A 127 -0.85 -0.76 11.11
C THR A 127 -2.20 -1.36 10.71
N PRO A 128 -3.00 -1.84 11.67
CA PRO A 128 -4.36 -2.25 11.41
C PRO A 128 -5.31 -1.05 11.30
N GLN A 129 -6.40 -1.21 10.55
CA GLN A 129 -7.50 -0.25 10.42
C GLN A 129 -8.47 -0.44 11.59
N VAL A 130 -8.18 0.16 12.72
CA VAL A 130 -8.97 0.01 13.97
C VAL A 130 -9.70 1.28 14.42
N ASP A 131 -9.57 2.37 13.68
CA ASP A 131 -10.24 3.62 13.97
C ASP A 131 -11.76 3.54 13.78
N ARG A 132 -12.50 4.39 14.47
CA ARG A 132 -13.97 4.50 14.37
C ARG A 132 -14.47 4.83 12.97
N ALA A 133 -13.66 5.48 12.15
CA ALA A 133 -13.97 5.74 10.74
C ALA A 133 -14.18 4.44 9.95
N TYR A 134 -13.57 3.34 10.39
CA TYR A 134 -13.63 2.03 9.73
C TYR A 134 -14.72 1.10 10.27
N HIS A 135 -15.75 1.62 10.95
CA HIS A 135 -16.83 0.83 11.56
C HIS A 135 -17.57 -0.13 10.59
N LYS A 136 -17.50 0.14 9.28
CA LYS A 136 -18.12 -0.69 8.24
C LYS A 136 -17.28 -1.91 7.83
N LEU A 137 -16.00 -1.99 8.26
CA LEU A 137 -15.13 -3.11 7.91
C LEU A 137 -15.62 -4.44 8.52
N MET A 138 -16.13 -4.37 9.76
CA MET A 138 -16.80 -5.48 10.41
C MET A 138 -17.99 -4.97 11.22
N HIS A 139 -19.19 -5.49 10.98
CA HIS A 139 -20.37 -5.15 11.77
C HIS A 139 -21.40 -6.29 11.77
N ILE A 140 -22.18 -6.37 12.85
CA ILE A 140 -23.26 -7.32 12.99
C ILE A 140 -24.58 -6.61 12.66
N LYS A 141 -25.38 -7.21 11.78
CA LYS A 141 -26.78 -6.81 11.58
C LYS A 141 -27.66 -7.56 12.56
N TRP A 142 -28.48 -6.82 13.27
CA TRP A 142 -29.40 -7.33 14.28
C TRP A 142 -30.84 -7.25 13.79
N PHE A 143 -31.67 -8.19 14.20
CA PHE A 143 -33.13 -8.12 14.14
C PHE A 143 -33.65 -8.28 15.57
N GLY A 144 -34.07 -7.18 16.19
CA GLY A 144 -34.27 -7.12 17.63
C GLY A 144 -33.00 -7.50 18.38
N ILE A 145 -33.03 -8.55 19.18
CA ILE A 145 -31.92 -9.08 19.95
C ILE A 145 -31.13 -10.19 19.21
N PHE A 146 -31.61 -10.60 18.04
CA PHE A 146 -30.97 -11.70 17.30
C PHE A 146 -29.96 -11.21 16.26
N PRO A 147 -28.73 -11.72 16.26
CA PRO A 147 -27.76 -11.44 15.21
C PRO A 147 -28.10 -12.24 13.94
N ILE A 148 -28.51 -11.54 12.88
CA ILE A 148 -28.93 -12.20 11.63
C ILE A 148 -27.80 -12.31 10.61
N LYS A 149 -26.80 -11.43 10.66
CA LYS A 149 -25.69 -11.44 9.70
C LYS A 149 -24.47 -10.74 10.24
N ILE A 150 -23.33 -11.39 10.12
CA ILE A 150 -22.02 -10.78 10.29
C ILE A 150 -21.50 -10.34 8.92
N ASN A 151 -21.24 -9.04 8.76
CA ASN A 151 -20.55 -8.52 7.58
C ASN A 151 -19.08 -8.31 7.95
N SER A 152 -18.19 -8.91 7.20
CA SER A 152 -16.74 -8.72 7.30
C SER A 152 -16.19 -8.50 5.90
N ILE A 153 -15.43 -7.42 5.73
CA ILE A 153 -14.74 -7.13 4.45
C ILE A 153 -13.66 -8.18 4.21
N ASN A 154 -12.90 -8.56 5.24
CA ASN A 154 -11.90 -9.62 5.14
C ASN A 154 -12.55 -10.93 4.66
N TYR A 155 -13.61 -11.40 5.34
CA TYR A 155 -14.31 -12.60 4.89
C TYR A 155 -14.73 -12.50 3.42
N LYS A 156 -15.35 -11.39 3.04
CA LYS A 156 -15.88 -11.20 1.67
C LYS A 156 -14.76 -11.21 0.61
N ASN A 157 -13.66 -10.52 0.87
CA ASN A 157 -12.56 -10.38 -0.09
C ASN A 157 -11.71 -11.66 -0.15
N ILE A 158 -11.30 -12.20 0.99
CA ILE A 158 -10.47 -13.40 1.07
C ILE A 158 -11.24 -14.64 0.57
N SER A 159 -12.53 -14.79 0.90
CA SER A 159 -13.33 -15.91 0.41
C SER A 159 -13.46 -15.95 -1.12
N LYS A 160 -13.43 -14.80 -1.78
CA LYS A 160 -13.48 -14.68 -3.24
C LYS A 160 -12.14 -14.85 -3.92
N SER A 161 -11.07 -14.44 -3.24
CA SER A 161 -9.73 -14.35 -3.81
C SER A 161 -8.88 -15.57 -3.49
N ILE A 162 -9.04 -16.16 -2.31
CA ILE A 162 -8.27 -17.31 -1.83
C ILE A 162 -9.19 -18.52 -1.62
N SER A 163 -9.90 -18.56 -0.49
CA SER A 163 -10.86 -19.60 -0.18
C SER A 163 -11.82 -19.20 0.95
N ARG A 164 -13.00 -19.88 1.01
CA ARG A 164 -13.96 -19.67 2.11
C ARG A 164 -13.39 -20.07 3.47
N ARG A 165 -12.51 -21.07 3.51
CA ARG A 165 -11.86 -21.53 4.75
C ARG A 165 -11.00 -20.41 5.32
N VAL A 166 -10.05 -19.91 4.56
CA VAL A 166 -9.17 -18.80 4.95
C VAL A 166 -10.00 -17.54 5.28
N GLY A 167 -11.02 -17.24 4.48
CA GLY A 167 -11.93 -16.11 4.77
C GLY A 167 -12.60 -16.19 6.13
N ARG A 168 -12.97 -17.40 6.62
CA ARG A 168 -13.54 -17.59 7.97
C ARG A 168 -12.51 -17.37 9.07
N GLU A 169 -11.28 -17.84 8.86
CA GLU A 169 -10.17 -17.65 9.81
C GLU A 169 -9.86 -16.16 10.02
N PHE A 170 -9.87 -15.37 8.96
CA PHE A 170 -9.58 -13.94 9.00
C PHE A 170 -10.80 -13.02 9.17
N ALA A 171 -12.01 -13.58 9.29
CA ALA A 171 -13.26 -12.81 9.33
C ALA A 171 -13.32 -11.77 10.46
N ALA A 172 -12.76 -12.09 11.61
CA ALA A 172 -12.77 -11.25 12.81
C ALA A 172 -11.48 -10.42 13.01
N TYR A 173 -10.46 -10.61 12.17
CA TYR A 173 -9.24 -9.83 12.29
C TYR A 173 -9.42 -8.42 11.74
N ALA A 174 -8.68 -7.46 12.29
CA ALA A 174 -8.61 -6.12 11.74
C ALA A 174 -7.99 -6.15 10.34
N THR A 175 -8.55 -5.37 9.42
CA THR A 175 -7.97 -5.19 8.09
C THR A 175 -6.67 -4.40 8.22
N LEU A 176 -5.63 -4.81 7.49
CA LEU A 176 -4.35 -4.11 7.48
C LEU A 176 -4.41 -2.89 6.55
N ASN A 177 -3.76 -1.79 6.94
CA ASN A 177 -3.76 -0.56 6.17
C ASN A 177 -2.64 -0.55 5.12
N ALA A 178 -2.94 -1.03 3.92
CA ALA A 178 -1.98 -1.05 2.81
C ALA A 178 -1.58 0.35 2.30
N GLY A 179 -2.20 1.43 2.80
CA GLY A 179 -1.86 2.81 2.43
C GLY A 179 -0.55 3.29 3.05
N CYS A 180 -0.09 2.67 4.16
CA CYS A 180 1.20 2.95 4.75
C CYS A 180 1.80 1.70 5.36
N PHE A 181 3.00 1.33 4.90
CA PHE A 181 3.78 0.21 5.45
C PHE A 181 5.26 0.38 5.11
N SER A 182 6.11 -0.39 5.79
CA SER A 182 7.52 -0.46 5.46
C SER A 182 8.02 -1.90 5.45
N TYR A 183 9.07 -2.15 4.68
CA TYR A 183 9.76 -3.43 4.68
C TYR A 183 11.27 -3.27 4.47
N ASN A 184 12.02 -4.21 5.04
CA ASN A 184 13.45 -4.35 4.80
C ASN A 184 13.65 -5.22 3.55
N TYR A 185 14.62 -4.88 2.69
CA TYR A 185 14.88 -5.63 1.45
C TYR A 185 15.22 -7.12 1.67
N LYS A 186 15.71 -7.48 2.87
CA LYS A 186 16.02 -8.87 3.26
C LYS A 186 14.80 -9.66 3.77
N PHE A 187 13.64 -9.04 3.82
CA PHE A 187 12.45 -9.69 4.34
C PHE A 187 11.91 -10.74 3.38
N ASP A 188 12.16 -12.01 3.68
CA ASP A 188 11.73 -13.15 2.85
C ASP A 188 10.21 -13.25 2.67
N GLY A 189 9.44 -12.70 3.63
CA GLY A 189 7.97 -12.66 3.56
C GLY A 189 7.41 -11.87 2.38
N MET A 190 8.19 -10.96 1.76
CA MET A 190 7.75 -10.26 0.55
C MET A 190 7.42 -11.22 -0.60
N LYS A 191 8.13 -12.35 -0.71
CA LYS A 191 7.81 -13.39 -1.70
C LYS A 191 6.41 -13.95 -1.49
N ILE A 192 6.04 -14.23 -0.25
CA ILE A 192 4.71 -14.76 0.10
C ILE A 192 3.63 -13.72 -0.21
N ILE A 193 3.86 -12.45 0.16
CA ILE A 193 2.94 -11.35 -0.15
C ILE A 193 2.72 -11.23 -1.66
N ARG A 194 3.78 -11.27 -2.46
CA ARG A 194 3.73 -11.21 -3.93
C ARG A 194 2.98 -12.41 -4.53
N GLU A 195 3.18 -13.62 -4.01
CA GLU A 195 2.45 -14.82 -4.41
C GLU A 195 0.95 -14.72 -4.06
N ASN A 196 0.61 -14.27 -2.85
CA ASN A 196 -0.77 -14.03 -2.43
C ASN A 196 -1.44 -12.97 -3.31
N LEU A 197 -0.73 -11.88 -3.64
CA LEU A 197 -1.21 -10.82 -4.52
C LEU A 197 -1.52 -11.36 -5.92
N GLN A 198 -0.62 -12.20 -6.48
CA GLN A 198 -0.83 -12.89 -7.76
C GLN A 198 -2.10 -13.76 -7.72
N GLN A 199 -2.28 -14.54 -6.66
CA GLN A 199 -3.47 -15.38 -6.49
C GLN A 199 -4.75 -14.54 -6.33
N ALA A 200 -4.70 -13.52 -5.48
CA ALA A 200 -5.84 -12.64 -5.21
C ALA A 200 -6.30 -11.89 -6.47
N SER A 201 -5.36 -11.40 -7.28
CA SER A 201 -5.66 -10.67 -8.52
C SER A 201 -6.24 -11.56 -9.62
N GLN A 202 -5.89 -12.84 -9.67
CA GLN A 202 -6.43 -13.80 -10.63
C GLN A 202 -7.88 -14.17 -10.32
N LYS A 203 -8.19 -14.51 -9.07
CA LYS A 203 -9.51 -15.02 -8.65
C LYS A 203 -10.46 -13.91 -8.23
N GLY A 204 -9.98 -12.94 -7.44
CA GLY A 204 -10.75 -11.84 -6.87
C GLY A 204 -10.82 -10.59 -7.73
N ARG A 205 -11.09 -9.47 -7.09
CA ARG A 205 -10.99 -8.15 -7.69
C ARG A 205 -9.57 -7.63 -7.51
N ILE A 206 -9.06 -6.83 -8.46
CA ILE A 206 -7.76 -6.17 -8.30
C ILE A 206 -7.85 -5.12 -7.18
N PHE A 207 -8.92 -4.31 -7.19
CA PHE A 207 -9.14 -3.37 -6.10
C PHE A 207 -9.30 -4.10 -4.77
N GLY A 208 -8.41 -3.80 -3.81
CA GLY A 208 -8.34 -4.45 -2.51
C GLY A 208 -7.57 -5.78 -2.51
N SER A 209 -6.91 -6.17 -3.61
CA SER A 209 -6.04 -7.35 -3.65
C SER A 209 -4.78 -7.17 -2.79
N ASP A 210 -4.30 -5.95 -2.64
CA ASP A 210 -3.23 -5.54 -1.75
C ASP A 210 -3.53 -5.89 -0.28
N GLN A 211 -4.72 -5.56 0.21
CA GLN A 211 -5.14 -5.92 1.56
C GLN A 211 -5.30 -7.44 1.74
N VAL A 212 -5.77 -8.15 0.70
CA VAL A 212 -5.87 -9.62 0.74
C VAL A 212 -4.50 -10.28 0.73
N ALA A 213 -3.53 -9.71 0.03
CA ALA A 213 -2.17 -10.23 -0.04
C ALA A 213 -1.43 -10.18 1.31
N LEU A 214 -1.84 -9.28 2.18
CA LEU A 214 -1.29 -9.08 3.53
C LEU A 214 -1.92 -10.00 4.60
N CYS A 215 -2.95 -10.76 4.26
CA CYS A 215 -3.57 -11.76 5.12
C CYS A 215 -2.96 -13.15 4.88
#